data_e40ade631e9ad23d74014d754c4060c1
#
_entry.id   e40ade631e9ad23d74014d754c4060c1
#
_cell.length_a   1.000
_cell.length_b   1.000
_cell.length_c   1.000
_cell.angle_alpha   90.00
_cell.angle_beta   90.00
_cell.angle_gamma   90.00
#
_symmetry.space_group_name_H-M   'P 1'
#
loop_
_entity.id
_entity.type
_entity.pdbx_description
1 polymer ?
#
loop_
_entity_poly.entity_id
_entity_poly.type
_entity_poly.pdbx_seq_one_letter_code
_entity_poly.pdbx_strand_id
1 'polypeptide(L)'
;AIVSWARRCVXETALEEVTDPRNIGSIIRSAVSFDIDGIIIKERSFPSTSKYLYKSASGGVEHIKIFTVSNVKTAINELKKKNFWVSAFDLTGEKDINSHNWNGKNILLFGSEGYGLRKKTITSSDYIFRIKINKNIESLNIANTVSIVCHHIKNNIEKT
;
A
#
# COMPACT_ATOMS: atom_id res chain seq x y z
N ALA A 1 11.14 -0.86 -16.09
CA ALA A 1 9.70 -0.96 -16.34
C ALA A 1 9.00 -1.36 -15.06
N ILE A 2 8.13 -0.49 -14.57
CA ILE A 2 7.53 -0.64 -13.24
C ILE A 2 6.23 -1.45 -13.28
N VAL A 3 5.64 -1.76 -14.42
CA VAL A 3 4.28 -2.33 -14.45
C VAL A 3 4.10 -3.45 -15.47
N SER A 4 3.40 -4.52 -15.07
CA SER A 4 2.86 -5.51 -15.99
C SER A 4 1.59 -4.93 -16.61
N TRP A 5 1.66 -4.56 -17.86
CA TRP A 5 0.59 -3.86 -18.61
C TRP A 5 -0.58 -4.74 -19.04
N ALA A 6 -0.45 -6.06 -18.85
CA ALA A 6 -1.40 -7.01 -19.43
C ALA A 6 -2.67 -7.25 -18.60
N ARG A 7 -2.72 -6.78 -17.36
CA ARG A 7 -3.87 -7.00 -16.49
C ARG A 7 -4.84 -5.82 -16.51
N ARG A 8 -6.13 -6.13 -16.42
CA ARG A 8 -7.21 -5.14 -16.37
C ARG A 8 -7.18 -4.34 -15.06
N CYS A 9 -6.78 -4.96 -13.98
CA CYS A 9 -6.64 -4.34 -12.65
C CYS A 9 -5.21 -4.52 -12.15
N VAL A 10 -4.62 -3.43 -11.65
CA VAL A 10 -3.27 -3.43 -11.06
C VAL A 10 -3.31 -2.72 -9.72
N UNK A 11 -2.82 -3.17 -8.60
CA UNK A 11 -2.83 -2.71 -7.44
C UNK A 11 -1.54 -2.70 -6.97
N GLU A 12 -1.02 -1.72 -6.84
CA GLU A 12 0.32 -1.49 -6.25
C GLU A 12 0.19 -0.91 -4.85
N THR A 13 1.04 -1.32 -3.90
CA THR A 13 1.08 -0.74 -2.55
C THR A 13 2.30 0.17 -2.42
N ALA A 14 2.10 1.42 -1.98
CA ALA A 14 3.19 2.39 -1.77
C ALA A 14 3.30 2.70 -0.28
N LEU A 15 4.52 2.60 0.24
CA LEU A 15 4.83 2.79 1.66
C LEU A 15 5.66 4.06 1.87
N GLU A 16 5.05 5.08 2.53
CA GLU A 16 5.72 6.33 2.86
C GLU A 16 6.27 6.28 4.28
N GLU A 17 7.61 6.25 4.40
CA GLU A 17 8.33 6.28 5.68
C GLU A 17 7.99 5.11 6.63
N VAL A 18 7.61 3.95 6.09
CA VAL A 18 7.48 2.71 6.85
C VAL A 18 8.88 2.07 6.90
N THR A 19 9.41 1.83 8.09
CA THR A 19 10.82 1.41 8.27
C THR A 19 11.00 0.13 9.10
N ASP A 20 10.01 -0.27 9.91
CA ASP A 20 10.12 -1.48 10.75
C ASP A 20 10.15 -2.73 9.85
N PRO A 21 11.23 -3.53 9.91
CA PRO A 21 11.35 -4.75 9.08
C PRO A 21 10.23 -5.76 9.29
N ARG A 22 9.69 -5.86 10.51
CA ARG A 22 8.61 -6.81 10.82
C ARG A 22 7.32 -6.37 10.13
N ASN A 23 7.02 -5.06 10.17
CA ASN A 23 5.84 -4.51 9.50
C ASN A 23 5.98 -4.65 7.99
N ILE A 24 7.14 -4.31 7.43
CA ILE A 24 7.38 -4.44 5.97
C ILE A 24 7.21 -5.90 5.55
N GLY A 25 7.79 -6.84 6.30
CA GLY A 25 7.64 -8.27 6.02
C GLY A 25 6.18 -8.74 6.06
N SER A 26 5.43 -8.32 7.09
CA SER A 26 4.00 -8.65 7.22
C SER A 26 3.16 -8.04 6.09
N ILE A 27 3.51 -6.81 5.67
CA ILE A 27 2.87 -6.14 4.52
C ILE A 27 3.13 -6.95 3.24
N ILE A 28 4.38 -7.37 3.01
CA ILE A 28 4.74 -8.20 1.85
C ILE A 28 3.90 -9.48 1.84
N ARG A 29 3.81 -10.16 2.98
CA ARG A 29 3.02 -11.40 3.11
C ARG A 29 1.55 -11.16 2.77
N SER A 30 0.95 -10.10 3.30
CA SER A 30 -0.45 -9.74 3.02
C SER A 30 -0.66 -9.40 1.54
N ALA A 31 0.25 -8.60 0.97
CA ALA A 31 0.20 -8.18 -0.42
C ALA A 31 0.19 -9.40 -1.36
N VAL A 32 1.09 -10.35 -1.13
CA VAL A 32 1.15 -11.60 -1.89
C VAL A 32 -0.14 -12.41 -1.71
N SER A 33 -0.63 -12.53 -0.47
CA SER A 33 -1.84 -13.32 -0.16
C SER A 33 -3.09 -12.78 -0.87
N PHE A 34 -3.12 -11.49 -1.17
CA PHE A 34 -4.27 -10.83 -1.77
C PHE A 34 -4.00 -10.32 -3.20
N ASP A 35 -3.02 -10.93 -3.88
CA ASP A 35 -2.69 -10.67 -5.30
C ASP A 35 -2.38 -9.20 -5.63
N ILE A 36 -1.72 -8.50 -4.74
CA ILE A 36 -1.15 -7.18 -5.02
C ILE A 36 0.06 -7.37 -5.95
N ASP A 37 0.17 -6.55 -6.97
CA ASP A 37 1.16 -6.69 -8.04
C ASP A 37 2.58 -6.27 -7.62
N GLY A 38 2.69 -5.29 -6.72
CA GLY A 38 3.99 -4.81 -6.30
C GLY A 38 3.96 -3.90 -5.09
N ILE A 39 5.13 -3.68 -4.53
CA ILE A 39 5.33 -2.76 -3.40
C ILE A 39 6.35 -1.70 -3.80
N ILE A 40 5.98 -0.45 -3.62
CA ILE A 40 6.85 0.71 -3.83
C ILE A 40 7.32 1.19 -2.46
N ILE A 41 8.61 1.22 -2.24
CA ILE A 41 9.19 1.61 -0.96
C ILE A 41 10.47 2.43 -1.20
N LYS A 42 10.75 3.36 -0.28
CA LYS A 42 11.97 4.13 -0.35
C LYS A 42 13.18 3.21 -0.15
N GLU A 43 14.19 3.34 -1.02
CA GLU A 43 15.36 2.47 -1.04
C GLU A 43 16.02 2.35 0.35
N ARG A 44 16.25 3.48 1.02
CA ARG A 44 16.88 3.49 2.35
C ARG A 44 15.99 2.94 3.47
N SER A 45 14.70 2.76 3.21
CA SER A 45 13.75 2.18 4.18
C SER A 45 13.57 0.67 3.99
N PHE A 46 14.05 0.12 2.88
CA PHE A 46 13.91 -1.32 2.61
C PHE A 46 15.06 -2.09 3.28
N PRO A 47 14.78 -2.86 4.34
CA PRO A 47 15.83 -3.52 5.14
C PRO A 47 16.22 -4.87 4.54
N SER A 48 16.83 -4.86 3.36
CA SER A 48 17.15 -6.07 2.55
C SER A 48 18.02 -7.11 3.25
N THR A 49 18.76 -6.73 4.28
CA THR A 49 19.61 -7.66 5.06
C THR A 49 18.97 -8.14 6.35
N SER A 50 17.77 -7.68 6.67
CA SER A 50 17.11 -7.97 7.96
C SER A 50 16.46 -9.35 7.98
N LYS A 51 16.92 -10.22 8.88
CA LYS A 51 16.29 -11.52 9.14
C LYS A 51 14.82 -11.36 9.59
N TYR A 52 14.48 -10.25 10.24
CA TYR A 52 13.11 -9.98 10.70
C TYR A 52 12.16 -9.73 9.52
N LEU A 53 12.66 -9.06 8.47
CA LEU A 53 11.90 -8.88 7.23
C LEU A 53 11.49 -10.24 6.64
N TYR A 54 12.49 -11.10 6.40
CA TYR A 54 12.27 -12.38 5.73
C TYR A 54 11.42 -13.34 6.58
N LYS A 55 11.64 -13.35 7.89
CA LYS A 55 10.83 -14.16 8.81
C LYS A 55 9.36 -13.74 8.77
N SER A 56 9.09 -12.43 8.83
CA SER A 56 7.72 -11.89 8.81
C SER A 56 7.06 -12.07 7.44
N ALA A 57 7.83 -11.96 6.37
CA ALA A 57 7.33 -12.12 5.00
C ALA A 57 6.99 -13.58 4.65
N SER A 58 7.56 -14.56 5.40
CA SER A 58 7.26 -15.99 5.24
C SER A 58 7.34 -16.46 3.76
N GLY A 59 8.44 -16.11 3.09
CA GLY A 59 8.66 -16.44 1.69
C GLY A 59 8.02 -15.48 0.68
N GLY A 60 7.18 -14.56 1.13
CA GLY A 60 6.47 -13.64 0.23
C GLY A 60 7.37 -12.78 -0.64
N VAL A 61 8.59 -12.50 -0.19
CA VAL A 61 9.56 -11.67 -0.95
C VAL A 61 9.83 -12.26 -2.35
N GLU A 62 9.76 -13.59 -2.47
CA GLU A 62 10.03 -14.29 -3.74
C GLU A 62 8.86 -14.19 -4.73
N HIS A 63 7.69 -13.74 -4.28
CA HIS A 63 6.45 -13.78 -5.06
C HIS A 63 5.87 -12.41 -5.40
N ILE A 64 6.56 -11.32 -5.08
CA ILE A 64 6.08 -9.98 -5.37
C ILE A 64 7.23 -9.09 -5.86
N LYS A 65 6.89 -8.13 -6.71
CA LYS A 65 7.88 -7.14 -7.17
C LYS A 65 8.04 -6.05 -6.12
N ILE A 66 9.27 -5.79 -5.72
CA ILE A 66 9.59 -4.72 -4.77
C ILE A 66 10.36 -3.64 -5.54
N PHE A 67 9.75 -2.47 -5.66
CA PHE A 67 10.30 -1.33 -6.37
C PHE A 67 10.90 -0.36 -5.35
N THR A 68 12.22 -0.41 -5.21
CA THR A 68 12.92 0.55 -4.34
C THR A 68 13.15 1.84 -5.12
N VAL A 69 12.73 2.96 -4.53
CA VAL A 69 12.79 4.27 -5.17
C VAL A 69 13.46 5.30 -4.25
N SER A 70 14.10 6.30 -4.84
CA SER A 70 14.70 7.38 -4.04
C SER A 70 13.63 8.25 -3.37
N ASN A 71 12.47 8.41 -4.03
CA ASN A 71 11.38 9.23 -3.52
C ASN A 71 10.03 8.65 -3.95
N VAL A 72 9.23 8.24 -2.98
CA VAL A 72 7.92 7.61 -3.20
C VAL A 72 6.96 8.57 -3.91
N LYS A 73 6.93 9.84 -3.51
CA LYS A 73 6.04 10.84 -4.13
C LYS A 73 6.35 11.03 -5.62
N THR A 74 7.64 11.09 -5.97
CA THR A 74 8.06 11.21 -7.39
C THR A 74 7.58 9.99 -8.17
N ALA A 75 7.78 8.78 -7.62
CA ALA A 75 7.34 7.53 -8.26
C ALA A 75 5.81 7.53 -8.47
N ILE A 76 5.05 7.95 -7.45
CA ILE A 76 3.59 8.07 -7.54
C ILE A 76 3.18 9.04 -8.65
N ASN A 77 3.83 10.21 -8.73
CA ASN A 77 3.52 11.20 -9.77
C ASN A 77 3.76 10.64 -11.18
N GLU A 78 4.80 9.84 -11.38
CA GLU A 78 5.07 9.20 -12.66
C GLU A 78 4.00 8.14 -13.00
N LEU A 79 3.53 7.40 -11.99
CA LEU A 79 2.47 6.42 -12.18
C LEU A 79 1.11 7.08 -12.46
N LYS A 80 0.84 8.27 -11.90
CA LYS A 80 -0.36 9.04 -12.21
C LYS A 80 -0.41 9.39 -13.71
N LYS A 81 0.73 9.74 -14.30
CA LYS A 81 0.84 10.00 -15.75
C LYS A 81 0.52 8.75 -16.59
N LYS A 82 0.56 7.56 -15.96
CA LYS A 82 0.24 6.27 -16.60
C LYS A 82 -1.15 5.76 -16.22
N ASN A 83 -2.02 6.69 -15.80
CA ASN A 83 -3.42 6.44 -15.45
C ASN A 83 -3.62 5.57 -14.20
N PHE A 84 -2.71 5.70 -13.22
CA PHE A 84 -2.94 5.14 -11.89
C PHE A 84 -3.72 6.13 -11.03
N TRP A 85 -4.74 5.64 -10.33
CA TRP A 85 -5.44 6.37 -9.28
C TRP A 85 -4.72 6.17 -7.95
N VAL A 86 -4.60 7.24 -7.18
CA VAL A 86 -3.90 7.21 -5.88
C VAL A 86 -4.93 7.27 -4.76
N SER A 87 -4.99 6.19 -3.99
CA SER A 87 -5.89 6.02 -2.85
C SER A 87 -5.07 6.03 -1.56
N ALA A 88 -5.12 7.13 -0.84
CA ALA A 88 -4.44 7.29 0.45
C ALA A 88 -5.32 6.71 1.57
N PHE A 89 -4.68 6.03 2.52
CA PHE A 89 -5.35 5.50 3.71
C PHE A 89 -4.87 6.29 4.93
N ASP A 90 -5.76 7.09 5.49
CA ASP A 90 -5.44 8.03 6.56
C ASP A 90 -6.67 8.27 7.45
N LEU A 91 -6.42 8.60 8.71
CA LEU A 91 -7.49 8.87 9.69
C LEU A 91 -8.36 10.09 9.32
N THR A 92 -7.80 11.01 8.52
CA THR A 92 -8.53 12.20 8.05
C THR A 92 -9.46 11.90 6.87
N GLY A 93 -9.43 10.67 6.36
CA GLY A 93 -10.25 10.26 5.21
C GLY A 93 -11.75 10.32 5.53
N GLU A 94 -12.51 10.74 4.53
CA GLU A 94 -13.97 10.80 4.63
C GLU A 94 -14.65 9.65 3.88
N LYS A 95 -13.95 9.03 2.95
CA LYS A 95 -14.51 7.97 2.12
C LYS A 95 -14.45 6.60 2.81
N ASP A 96 -15.48 5.82 2.58
CA ASP A 96 -15.53 4.42 3.01
C ASP A 96 -15.01 3.53 1.88
N ILE A 97 -14.15 2.58 2.20
CA ILE A 97 -13.57 1.66 1.21
C ILE A 97 -14.63 0.81 0.50
N ASN A 98 -15.77 0.60 1.17
CA ASN A 98 -16.88 -0.20 0.61
C ASN A 98 -17.60 0.49 -0.56
N SER A 99 -17.51 1.82 -0.66
CA SER A 99 -18.23 2.60 -1.66
C SER A 99 -17.43 2.86 -2.93
N HIS A 100 -16.21 2.34 -3.02
CA HIS A 100 -15.29 2.64 -4.14
C HIS A 100 -15.18 1.47 -5.12
N ASN A 101 -15.13 1.81 -6.39
CA ASN A 101 -14.87 0.86 -7.46
C ASN A 101 -13.36 0.71 -7.64
N TRP A 102 -12.84 -0.45 -7.31
CA TRP A 102 -11.40 -0.74 -7.34
C TRP A 102 -10.88 -1.23 -8.70
N ASN A 103 -11.71 -1.21 -9.73
CA ASN A 103 -11.28 -1.60 -11.08
C ASN A 103 -10.24 -0.61 -11.64
N GLY A 104 -9.36 -1.12 -12.48
CA GLY A 104 -8.32 -0.30 -13.11
C GLY A 104 -7.00 -0.32 -12.36
N LYS A 105 -6.20 0.72 -12.55
CA LYS A 105 -4.86 0.81 -11.98
C LYS A 105 -4.89 1.65 -10.70
N ASN A 106 -4.52 1.06 -9.59
CA ASN A 106 -4.62 1.72 -8.28
C ASN A 106 -3.29 1.65 -7.52
N ILE A 107 -2.92 2.74 -6.88
CA ILE A 107 -1.86 2.80 -5.88
C ILE A 107 -2.52 2.95 -4.52
N LEU A 108 -2.25 1.99 -3.64
CA LEU A 108 -2.73 1.99 -2.25
C LEU A 108 -1.62 2.60 -1.39
N LEU A 109 -1.82 3.80 -0.92
CA LEU A 109 -0.78 4.58 -0.25
C LEU A 109 -0.96 4.59 1.26
N PHE A 110 0.07 4.16 1.97
CA PHE A 110 0.09 4.04 3.43
C PHE A 110 1.27 4.80 4.03
N GLY A 111 1.04 5.46 5.16
CA GLY A 111 2.05 6.21 5.89
C GLY A 111 2.63 5.45 7.07
N SER A 112 3.58 6.07 7.75
CA SER A 112 4.22 5.49 8.94
C SER A 112 3.27 5.41 10.12
N GLU A 113 3.58 4.52 11.07
CA GLU A 113 2.77 4.35 12.29
C GLU A 113 2.73 5.59 13.18
N GLY A 114 3.84 6.34 13.24
CA GLY A 114 3.94 7.49 14.13
C GLY A 114 3.31 8.76 13.58
N TYR A 115 3.49 9.01 12.29
CA TYR A 115 3.12 10.30 11.69
C TYR A 115 2.07 10.18 10.58
N GLY A 116 1.71 8.96 10.19
CA GLY A 116 0.80 8.74 9.07
C GLY A 116 1.41 9.24 7.75
N LEU A 117 0.57 9.70 6.86
CA LEU A 117 0.99 10.29 5.57
C LEU A 117 1.28 11.79 5.73
N ARG A 118 2.22 12.28 4.97
CA ARG A 118 2.52 13.73 4.92
C ARG A 118 1.34 14.48 4.31
N LYS A 119 1.04 15.69 4.82
CA LYS A 119 -0.05 16.53 4.27
C LYS A 119 0.04 16.70 2.75
N LYS A 120 1.24 16.96 2.23
CA LYS A 120 1.46 17.13 0.79
C LYS A 120 1.14 15.86 -0.01
N THR A 121 1.32 14.70 0.60
CA THR A 121 1.00 13.41 -0.01
C THR A 121 -0.51 13.20 -0.02
N ILE A 122 -1.16 13.48 1.10
CA ILE A 122 -2.63 13.39 1.23
C ILE A 122 -3.29 14.30 0.19
N THR A 123 -2.89 15.58 0.11
CA THR A 123 -3.51 16.55 -0.81
C THR A 123 -3.27 16.22 -2.28
N SER A 124 -2.24 15.45 -2.61
CA SER A 124 -1.97 15.03 -4.00
C SER A 124 -2.61 13.68 -4.35
N SER A 125 -3.28 13.04 -3.38
CA SER A 125 -3.99 11.77 -3.63
C SER A 125 -5.36 12.05 -4.27
N ASP A 126 -5.83 11.11 -5.06
CA ASP A 126 -7.13 11.23 -5.74
C ASP A 126 -8.28 10.89 -4.80
N TYR A 127 -8.04 9.98 -3.88
CA TYR A 127 -9.01 9.54 -2.87
C TYR A 127 -8.33 9.43 -1.52
N ILE A 128 -9.07 9.74 -0.45
CA ILE A 128 -8.60 9.58 0.93
C ILE A 128 -9.63 8.73 1.67
N PHE A 129 -9.23 7.54 2.05
CA PHE A 129 -10.08 6.55 2.71
C PHE A 129 -9.72 6.43 4.19
N ARG A 130 -10.72 6.15 5.00
CA ARG A 130 -10.53 5.83 6.41
C ARG A 130 -11.13 4.47 6.73
N ILE A 131 -10.38 3.64 7.44
CA ILE A 131 -10.92 2.42 8.04
C ILE A 131 -11.58 2.82 9.36
N LYS A 132 -12.85 2.53 9.50
CA LYS A 132 -13.60 2.81 10.73
C LYS A 132 -13.13 1.83 11.82
N ILE A 133 -12.65 2.38 12.92
CA ILE A 133 -12.21 1.62 14.08
C ILE A 133 -12.87 2.17 15.34
N ASN A 134 -12.77 1.44 16.44
CA ASN A 134 -13.29 1.89 17.73
C ASN A 134 -12.59 3.19 18.16
N LYS A 135 -13.37 4.18 18.59
CA LYS A 135 -12.87 5.51 18.98
C LYS A 135 -11.88 5.49 20.16
N ASN A 136 -11.86 4.41 20.93
CA ASN A 136 -10.93 4.26 22.05
C ASN A 136 -9.53 3.84 21.60
N ILE A 137 -9.35 3.54 20.32
CA ILE A 137 -8.07 3.14 19.72
C ILE A 137 -7.65 4.21 18.72
N GLU A 138 -6.45 4.74 18.88
CA GLU A 138 -5.93 5.84 18.06
C GLU A 138 -5.70 5.40 16.61
N SER A 139 -5.09 4.25 16.40
CA SER A 139 -4.79 3.73 15.06
C SER A 139 -4.58 2.22 15.09
N LEU A 140 -4.68 1.59 13.93
CA LEU A 140 -4.29 0.19 13.74
C LEU A 140 -2.80 0.13 13.40
N ASN A 141 -2.17 -0.98 13.74
CA ASN A 141 -0.84 -1.31 13.21
C ASN A 141 -0.88 -1.26 11.68
N ILE A 142 0.17 -0.72 11.07
CA ILE A 142 0.22 -0.50 9.61
C ILE A 142 0.07 -1.81 8.81
N ALA A 143 0.67 -2.90 9.26
CA ALA A 143 0.56 -4.18 8.54
C ALA A 143 -0.88 -4.72 8.59
N ASN A 144 -1.58 -4.52 9.72
CA ASN A 144 -2.99 -4.88 9.85
C ASN A 144 -3.86 -4.03 8.93
N THR A 145 -3.59 -2.72 8.87
CA THR A 145 -4.29 -1.79 7.97
C THR A 145 -4.16 -2.25 6.52
N VAL A 146 -2.94 -2.52 6.08
CA VAL A 146 -2.66 -2.99 4.71
C VAL A 146 -3.39 -4.30 4.44
N SER A 147 -3.36 -5.25 5.38
CA SER A 147 -4.02 -6.55 5.22
C SER A 147 -5.52 -6.40 5.01
N ILE A 148 -6.18 -5.56 5.82
CA ILE A 148 -7.62 -5.29 5.72
C ILE A 148 -7.96 -4.70 4.34
N VAL A 149 -7.19 -3.70 3.91
CA VAL A 149 -7.41 -3.01 2.63
C VAL A 149 -7.22 -3.98 1.46
N CYS A 150 -6.11 -4.72 1.45
CA CYS A 150 -5.82 -5.66 0.36
C CYS A 150 -6.87 -6.77 0.26
N HIS A 151 -7.29 -7.34 1.39
CA HIS A 151 -8.37 -8.33 1.44
C HIS A 151 -9.67 -7.76 0.89
N HIS A 152 -10.04 -6.54 1.31
CA HIS A 152 -11.26 -5.88 0.84
C HIS A 152 -11.22 -5.69 -0.68
N ILE A 153 -10.12 -5.19 -1.21
CA ILE A 153 -9.97 -4.91 -2.64
C ILE A 153 -10.03 -6.21 -3.46
N LYS A 154 -9.32 -7.24 -3.02
CA LYS A 154 -9.35 -8.57 -3.66
C LYS A 154 -10.79 -9.07 -3.82
N ASN A 155 -11.56 -9.01 -2.74
CA ASN A 155 -12.97 -9.47 -2.75
C ASN A 155 -13.88 -8.61 -3.62
N ASN A 156 -13.56 -7.34 -3.80
CA ASN A 156 -14.36 -6.44 -4.64
C ASN A 156 -14.06 -6.62 -6.13
N ILE A 157 -12.81 -6.85 -6.49
CA ILE A 157 -12.42 -7.09 -7.89
C ILE A 157 -12.98 -8.43 -8.39
N GLU A 158 -12.98 -9.47 -7.56
CA GLU A 158 -13.49 -10.79 -7.91
C GLU A 158 -15.00 -10.84 -8.16
N LYS A 159 -15.74 -9.88 -7.59
CA LYS A 159 -17.20 -9.81 -7.76
C LYS A 159 -17.63 -9.09 -9.05
N THR A 160 -16.70 -8.50 -9.79
CA THR A 160 -16.96 -7.74 -11.01
C THR A 160 -16.59 -8.51 -12.27
#